data_175857ef6b5c894735a40ddb32b07b24
#
_entry.id   175857ef6b5c894735a40ddb32b07b24
#
_cell.length_a   1.000
_cell.length_b   1.000
_cell.length_c   1.000
_cell.angle_alpha   90.00
_cell.angle_beta   90.00
_cell.angle_gamma   90.00
#
_symmetry.space_group_name_H-M   'P 1'
#
loop_
_entity.id
_entity.type
_entity.pdbx_description
1 polymer ?
#
loop_
_entity_poly.entity_id
_entity_poly.type
_entity_poly.pdbx_seq_one_letter_code
_entity_poly.pdbx_strand_id
1 'polypeptide(L)'
;MDFSPYAGRWVALTENNTVAGVGTTRDETRVAARAARPKERLRLAWVAIYPPYIPLPEWPLAELHNLLPKEGIWLAGGPVRDLLLSRNIHDWDFAVAEQGCALARKVANALRAAYYPLDNERDTGRVVVTDPHTHRPVMLDFAVLRGGTLEEDLRRRDFTINAMALTLKGVLIDPTGGQADLNARLIRMTNPSSFKDDPARLLRAVRQANALHFHLETRTEMALRAQALSITTVTAERIRDELLDMLRTVPAAHGLQALADVGLLSHVLPEIQALQAVKQSAPHYYANSQVHTLAAVSAVEGILVLLKGEARPSSTDTYVPTPNWAWERLAEALLPFQAALLKYLDEPVNAEMPRADLLKWGALFHDVGKTETRTVGNDGRTHFYGHAKSGAYSTETRLEALRFPGKAIAFITTLVAEHMRLATTYKEKLTRRAAYRFYRDAGEAGVAVVLLALADAMAVWGRNLTQPRWRALLRNAAALFRAYFERPTEIVAPPALLNGHDLIALGLEPGPQMGRTLEVLREAQAAGEITTREDAEKFVAATLTGAET
;
A
#
# COMPACT_ATOMS: atom_id res chain seq x y z
N MET A 1 -14.78 15.67 -43.65
CA MET A 1 -13.46 16.34 -43.48
C MET A 1 -12.54 15.33 -42.83
N ASP A 2 -11.35 15.16 -43.36
CA ASP A 2 -10.34 14.27 -42.77
C ASP A 2 -9.65 14.98 -41.59
N PHE A 3 -9.78 14.41 -40.39
CA PHE A 3 -9.16 14.92 -39.17
C PHE A 3 -7.85 14.19 -38.82
N SER A 4 -7.40 13.23 -39.63
CA SER A 4 -6.16 12.47 -39.42
C SER A 4 -4.92 13.33 -39.12
N PRO A 5 -4.75 14.53 -39.75
CA PRO A 5 -3.62 15.41 -39.44
C PRO A 5 -3.61 15.96 -38.01
N TYR A 6 -4.73 15.85 -37.32
CA TYR A 6 -4.92 16.38 -35.98
C TYR A 6 -4.98 15.24 -34.90
N ALA A 7 -4.65 14.03 -35.29
CA ALA A 7 -4.65 12.90 -34.36
C ALA A 7 -3.83 13.21 -33.09
N GLY A 8 -4.39 12.92 -31.92
CA GLY A 8 -3.77 13.26 -30.65
C GLY A 8 -3.83 14.72 -30.25
N ARG A 9 -4.71 15.51 -30.85
CA ARG A 9 -4.88 16.94 -30.55
C ARG A 9 -6.33 17.33 -30.34
N TRP A 10 -6.54 18.38 -29.58
CA TRP A 10 -7.82 19.05 -29.51
C TRP A 10 -7.98 19.96 -30.74
N VAL A 11 -9.17 19.96 -31.29
CA VAL A 11 -9.56 20.88 -32.37
C VAL A 11 -10.78 21.66 -31.95
N ALA A 12 -10.82 22.93 -32.33
CA ALA A 12 -12.02 23.75 -32.22
C ALA A 12 -12.69 23.83 -33.59
N LEU A 13 -13.93 23.41 -33.67
CA LEU A 13 -14.72 23.35 -34.89
C LEU A 13 -15.76 24.45 -34.89
N THR A 14 -15.92 25.13 -36.04
CA THR A 14 -17.03 26.01 -36.31
C THR A 14 -18.31 25.23 -36.55
N GLU A 15 -19.46 25.91 -36.71
CA GLU A 15 -20.74 25.28 -37.06
C GLU A 15 -20.66 24.49 -38.38
N ASN A 16 -19.80 24.93 -39.32
CA ASN A 16 -19.55 24.26 -40.60
C ASN A 16 -18.45 23.18 -40.51
N ASN A 17 -18.09 22.73 -39.32
CA ASN A 17 -17.03 21.76 -39.07
C ASN A 17 -15.63 22.14 -39.58
N THR A 18 -15.33 23.42 -39.83
CA THR A 18 -13.96 23.88 -40.15
C THR A 18 -13.14 24.02 -38.86
N VAL A 19 -11.85 23.64 -38.92
CA VAL A 19 -10.94 23.77 -37.78
C VAL A 19 -10.55 25.23 -37.60
N ALA A 20 -10.92 25.82 -36.48
CA ALA A 20 -10.62 27.19 -36.08
C ALA A 20 -9.41 27.31 -35.16
N GLY A 21 -9.00 26.22 -34.51
CA GLY A 21 -7.83 26.19 -33.64
C GLY A 21 -7.46 24.77 -33.28
N VAL A 22 -6.20 24.55 -32.97
CA VAL A 22 -5.62 23.26 -32.60
C VAL A 22 -4.72 23.46 -31.40
N GLY A 23 -4.72 22.51 -30.45
CA GLY A 23 -3.85 22.53 -29.27
C GLY A 23 -3.68 21.15 -28.68
N THR A 24 -2.76 21.02 -27.74
CA THR A 24 -2.54 19.80 -26.96
C THR A 24 -3.51 19.72 -25.80
N THR A 25 -4.03 20.85 -25.35
CA THR A 25 -5.05 20.95 -24.30
C THR A 25 -6.31 21.67 -24.80
N ARG A 26 -7.42 21.46 -24.08
CA ARG A 26 -8.69 22.17 -24.36
C ARG A 26 -8.54 23.69 -24.28
N ASP A 27 -7.79 24.15 -23.28
CA ASP A 27 -7.65 25.60 -23.05
C ASP A 27 -6.75 26.26 -24.10
N GLU A 28 -5.62 25.64 -24.48
CA GLU A 28 -4.80 26.06 -25.60
C GLU A 28 -5.63 26.15 -26.89
N THR A 29 -6.40 25.11 -27.18
CA THR A 29 -7.25 25.06 -28.38
C THR A 29 -8.31 26.15 -28.36
N ARG A 30 -8.90 26.42 -27.17
CA ARG A 30 -9.89 27.51 -27.03
C ARG A 30 -9.26 28.87 -27.24
N VAL A 31 -8.07 29.10 -26.68
CA VAL A 31 -7.33 30.37 -26.87
C VAL A 31 -6.96 30.57 -28.35
N ALA A 32 -6.36 29.55 -28.97
CA ALA A 32 -6.01 29.61 -30.40
C ALA A 32 -7.24 29.87 -31.28
N ALA A 33 -8.34 29.18 -31.04
CA ALA A 33 -9.56 29.32 -31.79
C ALA A 33 -10.24 30.67 -31.58
N ARG A 34 -10.23 31.22 -30.37
CA ARG A 34 -10.77 32.55 -30.06
C ARG A 34 -9.94 33.66 -30.68
N ALA A 35 -8.63 33.51 -30.80
CA ALA A 35 -7.76 34.43 -31.52
C ALA A 35 -8.09 34.45 -33.03
N ALA A 36 -8.34 33.27 -33.63
CA ALA A 36 -8.67 33.13 -35.03
C ALA A 36 -10.14 33.51 -35.38
N ARG A 37 -11.07 33.15 -34.48
CA ARG A 37 -12.54 33.29 -34.70
C ARG A 37 -13.24 33.83 -33.44
N PRO A 38 -13.10 35.13 -33.09
CA PRO A 38 -13.53 35.68 -31.80
C PRO A 38 -15.04 35.61 -31.54
N LYS A 39 -15.86 35.72 -32.60
CA LYS A 39 -17.32 35.83 -32.50
C LYS A 39 -18.09 34.56 -32.87
N GLU A 40 -17.40 33.53 -33.39
CA GLU A 40 -18.06 32.30 -33.83
C GLU A 40 -18.37 31.35 -32.65
N ARG A 41 -19.46 30.59 -32.77
CA ARG A 41 -19.71 29.47 -31.89
C ARG A 41 -18.74 28.34 -32.23
N LEU A 42 -18.02 27.88 -31.23
CA LEU A 42 -16.97 26.87 -31.39
C LEU A 42 -17.29 25.64 -30.55
N ARG A 43 -17.14 24.46 -31.14
CA ARG A 43 -17.21 23.17 -30.48
C ARG A 43 -15.80 22.59 -30.38
N LEU A 44 -15.36 22.22 -29.17
CA LEU A 44 -14.09 21.53 -29.00
C LEU A 44 -14.29 20.04 -29.17
N ALA A 45 -13.41 19.41 -29.94
CA ALA A 45 -13.39 17.96 -30.16
C ALA A 45 -11.96 17.44 -30.06
N TRP A 46 -11.81 16.27 -29.45
CA TRP A 46 -10.55 15.53 -29.44
C TRP A 46 -10.48 14.64 -30.69
N VAL A 47 -9.35 14.64 -31.38
CA VAL A 47 -9.10 13.73 -32.50
C VAL A 47 -8.35 12.54 -31.98
N ALA A 48 -9.01 11.40 -31.95
CA ALA A 48 -8.47 10.16 -31.39
C ALA A 48 -7.19 9.71 -32.12
N ILE A 49 -6.19 9.32 -31.35
CA ILE A 49 -4.98 8.64 -31.86
C ILE A 49 -5.14 7.12 -31.88
N TYR A 50 -6.11 6.63 -31.12
CA TYR A 50 -6.41 5.19 -31.08
C TYR A 50 -7.31 4.79 -32.24
N PRO A 51 -7.21 3.56 -32.73
CA PRO A 51 -8.11 3.07 -33.75
C PRO A 51 -9.55 3.16 -33.23
N PRO A 52 -10.54 3.41 -34.12
CA PRO A 52 -11.95 3.45 -33.75
C PRO A 52 -12.44 2.14 -33.17
N TYR A 53 -11.64 1.10 -33.31
CA TYR A 53 -11.90 -0.27 -32.86
C TYR A 53 -10.75 -0.72 -31.97
N ILE A 54 -11.04 -0.94 -30.67
CA ILE A 54 -10.08 -1.42 -29.69
C ILE A 54 -10.33 -2.90 -29.49
N PRO A 55 -9.34 -3.79 -29.77
CA PRO A 55 -9.50 -5.21 -29.55
C PRO A 55 -9.68 -5.48 -28.05
N LEU A 56 -10.76 -6.19 -27.72
CA LEU A 56 -11.04 -6.60 -26.36
C LEU A 56 -10.31 -7.92 -26.07
N PRO A 57 -9.83 -8.14 -24.86
CA PRO A 57 -9.27 -9.42 -24.44
C PRO A 57 -10.29 -10.54 -24.59
N GLU A 58 -9.83 -11.72 -25.01
CA GLU A 58 -10.69 -12.87 -25.20
C GLU A 58 -11.32 -13.31 -23.86
N TRP A 59 -10.49 -13.50 -22.85
CA TRP A 59 -10.97 -13.82 -21.50
C TRP A 59 -11.19 -12.54 -20.68
N PRO A 60 -12.27 -12.44 -19.87
CA PRO A 60 -13.38 -13.39 -19.68
C PRO A 60 -14.51 -13.24 -20.69
N LEU A 61 -14.40 -12.36 -21.68
CA LEU A 61 -15.51 -11.98 -22.57
C LEU A 61 -16.00 -13.15 -23.43
N ALA A 62 -15.14 -14.09 -23.82
CA ALA A 62 -15.55 -15.27 -24.58
C ALA A 62 -16.55 -16.13 -23.77
N GLU A 63 -16.30 -16.34 -22.49
CA GLU A 63 -17.19 -17.08 -21.59
C GLU A 63 -18.50 -16.33 -21.31
N LEU A 64 -18.43 -15.00 -21.29
CA LEU A 64 -19.57 -14.14 -21.04
C LEU A 64 -20.45 -13.91 -22.28
N HIS A 65 -19.94 -14.15 -23.48
CA HIS A 65 -20.58 -13.76 -24.75
C HIS A 65 -22.09 -14.13 -24.85
N ASN A 66 -22.45 -15.33 -24.46
CA ASN A 66 -23.83 -15.82 -24.52
C ASN A 66 -24.66 -15.44 -23.26
N LEU A 67 -24.05 -14.91 -22.23
CA LEU A 67 -24.67 -14.55 -20.96
C LEU A 67 -25.04 -13.08 -20.92
N LEU A 68 -24.24 -12.24 -21.58
CA LEU A 68 -24.43 -10.79 -21.62
C LEU A 68 -25.51 -10.37 -22.62
N PRO A 69 -26.25 -9.30 -22.36
CA PRO A 69 -27.18 -8.71 -23.33
C PRO A 69 -26.40 -8.18 -24.56
N LYS A 70 -27.04 -8.24 -25.74
CA LYS A 70 -26.41 -7.75 -26.99
C LYS A 70 -26.31 -6.22 -27.03
N GLU A 71 -27.19 -5.53 -26.31
CA GLU A 71 -27.28 -4.06 -26.21
C GLU A 71 -27.49 -3.64 -24.77
N GLY A 72 -27.23 -2.40 -24.44
CA GLY A 72 -27.41 -1.88 -23.09
C GLY A 72 -26.34 -2.32 -22.09
N ILE A 73 -25.17 -2.74 -22.58
CA ILE A 73 -24.00 -3.09 -21.75
C ILE A 73 -22.71 -2.56 -22.37
N TRP A 74 -21.84 -2.07 -21.52
CA TRP A 74 -20.54 -1.48 -21.90
C TRP A 74 -19.48 -1.85 -20.86
N LEU A 75 -18.27 -2.13 -21.31
CA LEU A 75 -17.10 -2.11 -20.43
C LEU A 75 -16.77 -0.64 -20.14
N ALA A 76 -16.58 -0.25 -18.87
CA ALA A 76 -16.44 1.17 -18.53
C ALA A 76 -15.40 1.40 -17.42
N GLY A 77 -14.84 2.60 -17.36
CA GLY A 77 -14.00 3.02 -16.25
C GLY A 77 -12.56 2.56 -16.30
N GLY A 78 -12.07 2.06 -15.17
CA GLY A 78 -10.69 1.58 -15.00
C GLY A 78 -10.23 0.59 -16.07
N PRO A 79 -11.01 -0.45 -16.36
CA PRO A 79 -10.67 -1.42 -17.41
C PRO A 79 -10.41 -0.81 -18.77
N VAL A 80 -11.21 0.18 -19.18
CA VAL A 80 -11.01 0.87 -20.47
C VAL A 80 -9.70 1.68 -20.47
N ARG A 81 -9.44 2.41 -19.40
CA ARG A 81 -8.19 3.12 -19.20
C ARG A 81 -6.99 2.17 -19.27
N ASP A 82 -7.05 1.06 -18.53
CA ASP A 82 -5.92 0.13 -18.43
C ASP A 82 -5.68 -0.59 -19.76
N LEU A 83 -6.73 -0.92 -20.51
CA LEU A 83 -6.64 -1.44 -21.87
C LEU A 83 -5.94 -0.45 -22.83
N LEU A 84 -6.31 0.84 -22.77
CA LEU A 84 -5.68 1.88 -23.59
C LEU A 84 -4.21 2.13 -23.21
N LEU A 85 -3.83 1.85 -21.97
CA LEU A 85 -2.45 1.92 -21.47
C LEU A 85 -1.68 0.61 -21.69
N SER A 86 -2.26 -0.41 -22.33
CA SER A 86 -1.69 -1.75 -22.48
C SER A 86 -1.31 -2.38 -21.14
N ARG A 87 -2.11 -2.14 -20.11
CA ARG A 87 -1.98 -2.72 -18.77
C ARG A 87 -2.94 -3.91 -18.62
N ASN A 88 -2.59 -4.84 -17.76
CA ASN A 88 -3.49 -5.95 -17.43
C ASN A 88 -4.74 -5.43 -16.71
N ILE A 89 -5.89 -5.95 -17.11
CA ILE A 89 -7.17 -5.69 -16.44
C ILE A 89 -7.31 -6.70 -15.30
N HIS A 90 -7.48 -6.20 -14.09
CA HIS A 90 -7.71 -7.05 -12.91
C HIS A 90 -9.18 -7.07 -12.49
N ASP A 91 -9.87 -5.94 -12.64
CA ASP A 91 -11.28 -5.80 -12.32
C ASP A 91 -12.04 -5.39 -13.58
N TRP A 92 -13.18 -6.03 -13.85
CA TRP A 92 -14.00 -5.78 -15.03
C TRP A 92 -15.28 -5.06 -14.63
N ASP A 93 -15.36 -3.78 -14.93
CA ASP A 93 -16.51 -2.93 -14.63
C ASP A 93 -17.44 -2.85 -15.84
N PHE A 94 -18.63 -3.40 -15.72
CA PHE A 94 -19.68 -3.29 -16.73
C PHE A 94 -20.73 -2.28 -16.30
N ALA A 95 -20.95 -1.26 -17.12
CA ALA A 95 -22.10 -0.38 -17.03
C ALA A 95 -23.26 -1.04 -17.77
N VAL A 96 -24.41 -1.18 -17.13
CA VAL A 96 -25.60 -1.84 -17.72
C VAL A 96 -26.81 -0.92 -17.67
N ALA A 97 -27.68 -1.02 -18.65
CA ALA A 97 -28.87 -0.17 -18.74
C ALA A 97 -29.83 -0.44 -17.57
N GLU A 98 -29.99 -1.70 -17.17
CA GLU A 98 -30.90 -2.15 -16.13
C GLU A 98 -30.47 -3.50 -15.54
N GLN A 99 -31.04 -3.86 -14.37
CA GLN A 99 -30.93 -5.19 -13.74
C GLN A 99 -29.51 -5.67 -13.48
N GLY A 100 -28.63 -4.80 -12.94
CA GLY A 100 -27.23 -5.12 -12.67
C GLY A 100 -27.04 -6.33 -11.75
N CYS A 101 -27.73 -6.36 -10.61
CA CYS A 101 -27.69 -7.49 -9.67
C CYS A 101 -28.24 -8.78 -10.28
N ALA A 102 -29.32 -8.70 -11.06
CA ALA A 102 -29.92 -9.88 -11.70
C ALA A 102 -28.97 -10.45 -12.78
N LEU A 103 -28.34 -9.59 -13.58
CA LEU A 103 -27.34 -9.99 -14.57
C LEU A 103 -26.10 -10.61 -13.89
N ALA A 104 -25.58 -9.99 -12.84
CA ALA A 104 -24.47 -10.54 -12.06
C ALA A 104 -24.79 -11.94 -11.51
N ARG A 105 -26.00 -12.12 -10.94
CA ARG A 105 -26.44 -13.42 -10.43
C ARG A 105 -26.56 -14.46 -11.54
N LYS A 106 -27.10 -14.08 -12.71
CA LYS A 106 -27.20 -14.96 -13.88
C LYS A 106 -25.80 -15.42 -14.33
N VAL A 107 -24.84 -14.50 -14.40
CA VAL A 107 -23.45 -14.78 -14.76
C VAL A 107 -22.81 -15.72 -13.73
N ALA A 108 -22.93 -15.41 -12.44
CA ALA A 108 -22.39 -16.23 -11.38
C ALA A 108 -22.91 -17.66 -11.40
N ASN A 109 -24.23 -17.84 -11.59
CA ASN A 109 -24.85 -19.16 -11.69
C ASN A 109 -24.32 -19.97 -12.90
N ALA A 110 -24.17 -19.32 -14.05
CA ALA A 110 -23.69 -19.96 -15.27
C ALA A 110 -22.21 -20.38 -15.15
N LEU A 111 -21.38 -19.55 -14.52
CA LEU A 111 -19.96 -19.81 -14.32
C LEU A 111 -19.65 -20.60 -13.04
N ARG A 112 -20.68 -20.94 -12.23
CA ARG A 112 -20.51 -21.55 -10.89
C ARG A 112 -19.57 -20.75 -9.99
N ALA A 113 -19.69 -19.43 -10.07
CA ALA A 113 -18.86 -18.45 -9.38
C ALA A 113 -19.56 -17.83 -8.17
N ALA A 114 -18.82 -17.19 -7.28
CA ALA A 114 -19.40 -16.48 -6.14
C ALA A 114 -20.05 -15.17 -6.58
N TYR A 115 -21.23 -14.87 -6.00
CA TYR A 115 -21.98 -13.64 -6.23
C TYR A 115 -22.11 -12.85 -4.92
N TYR A 116 -21.90 -11.54 -5.02
CA TYR A 116 -22.09 -10.58 -3.92
C TYR A 116 -22.89 -9.37 -4.39
N PRO A 117 -24.00 -8.97 -3.71
CA PRO A 117 -24.60 -7.67 -3.94
C PRO A 117 -23.68 -6.61 -3.31
N LEU A 118 -23.16 -5.67 -4.11
CA LEU A 118 -22.32 -4.58 -3.60
C LEU A 118 -23.16 -3.41 -3.10
N ASP A 119 -24.21 -3.06 -3.85
CA ASP A 119 -25.09 -1.94 -3.54
C ASP A 119 -26.49 -2.24 -4.13
N ASN A 120 -27.43 -2.58 -3.25
CA ASN A 120 -28.79 -2.91 -3.66
C ASN A 120 -29.58 -1.68 -4.15
N GLU A 121 -29.28 -0.48 -3.58
CA GLU A 121 -29.96 0.75 -3.99
C GLU A 121 -29.53 1.19 -5.38
N ARG A 122 -28.27 0.91 -5.72
CA ARG A 122 -27.66 1.23 -7.03
C ARG A 122 -27.69 0.05 -7.99
N ASP A 123 -28.34 -1.04 -7.63
CA ASP A 123 -28.43 -2.27 -8.41
C ASP A 123 -27.06 -2.70 -8.98
N THR A 124 -26.09 -2.85 -8.07
CA THR A 124 -24.70 -3.22 -8.40
C THR A 124 -24.37 -4.58 -7.81
N GLY A 125 -24.02 -5.54 -8.67
CA GLY A 125 -23.64 -6.89 -8.30
C GLY A 125 -22.22 -7.25 -8.74
N ARG A 126 -21.50 -8.01 -7.92
CA ARG A 126 -20.14 -8.53 -8.17
C ARG A 126 -20.18 -10.04 -8.35
N VAL A 127 -19.41 -10.51 -9.31
CA VAL A 127 -19.10 -11.92 -9.51
C VAL A 127 -17.59 -12.11 -9.34
N VAL A 128 -17.18 -13.11 -8.58
CA VAL A 128 -15.74 -13.44 -8.42
C VAL A 128 -15.47 -14.73 -9.17
N VAL A 129 -14.66 -14.62 -10.21
CA VAL A 129 -14.21 -15.75 -11.04
C VAL A 129 -12.72 -16.01 -10.83
N THR A 130 -12.26 -17.21 -11.13
CA THR A 130 -10.83 -17.52 -11.11
C THR A 130 -10.28 -17.46 -12.53
N ASP A 131 -9.26 -16.63 -12.75
CA ASP A 131 -8.54 -16.58 -14.01
C ASP A 131 -7.90 -17.95 -14.30
N PRO A 132 -8.21 -18.61 -15.42
CA PRO A 132 -7.69 -19.94 -15.74
C PRO A 132 -6.18 -19.97 -15.97
N HIS A 133 -5.55 -18.85 -16.29
CA HIS A 133 -4.11 -18.76 -16.59
C HIS A 133 -3.28 -18.41 -15.36
N THR A 134 -3.78 -17.48 -14.52
CA THR A 134 -3.05 -17.01 -13.35
C THR A 134 -3.49 -17.65 -12.04
N HIS A 135 -4.63 -18.35 -12.03
CA HIS A 135 -5.31 -18.92 -10.86
C HIS A 135 -5.64 -17.87 -9.78
N ARG A 136 -5.71 -16.59 -10.15
CA ARG A 136 -6.06 -15.49 -9.26
C ARG A 136 -7.54 -15.15 -9.37
N PRO A 137 -8.16 -14.65 -8.28
CA PRO A 137 -9.53 -14.14 -8.37
C PRO A 137 -9.57 -12.87 -9.21
N VAL A 138 -10.58 -12.76 -10.05
CA VAL A 138 -10.90 -11.59 -10.87
C VAL A 138 -12.35 -11.20 -10.59
N MET A 139 -12.60 -9.91 -10.42
CA MET A 139 -13.90 -9.36 -10.14
C MET A 139 -14.58 -8.89 -11.42
N LEU A 140 -15.85 -9.24 -11.57
CA LEU A 140 -16.74 -8.74 -12.62
C LEU A 140 -17.87 -7.97 -11.95
N ASP A 141 -17.88 -6.66 -12.10
CA ASP A 141 -18.87 -5.77 -11.51
C ASP A 141 -19.89 -5.33 -12.56
N PHE A 142 -21.17 -5.44 -12.22
CA PHE A 142 -22.28 -5.02 -13.08
C PHE A 142 -23.07 -3.93 -12.37
N ALA A 143 -22.93 -2.70 -12.82
CA ALA A 143 -23.56 -1.53 -12.21
C ALA A 143 -24.54 -0.86 -13.17
N VAL A 144 -25.75 -0.56 -12.68
CA VAL A 144 -26.74 0.18 -13.48
C VAL A 144 -26.30 1.62 -13.70
N LEU A 145 -26.56 2.15 -14.91
CA LEU A 145 -26.25 3.50 -15.32
C LEU A 145 -26.82 4.55 -14.37
N ARG A 146 -26.04 5.56 -14.05
CA ARG A 146 -26.47 6.72 -13.28
C ARG A 146 -26.98 7.81 -14.23
N GLY A 147 -28.26 8.19 -14.10
CA GLY A 147 -28.86 9.27 -14.89
C GLY A 147 -29.58 8.81 -16.15
N GLY A 148 -29.68 7.48 -16.39
CA GLY A 148 -30.52 6.91 -17.45
C GLY A 148 -29.81 6.72 -18.80
N THR A 149 -28.72 7.45 -19.09
CA THR A 149 -27.93 7.28 -20.30
C THR A 149 -26.46 7.01 -19.99
N LEU A 150 -25.78 6.31 -20.89
CA LEU A 150 -24.33 6.05 -20.74
C LEU A 150 -23.53 7.36 -20.64
N GLU A 151 -23.87 8.36 -21.42
CA GLU A 151 -23.16 9.64 -21.43
C GLU A 151 -23.31 10.37 -20.09
N GLU A 152 -24.49 10.35 -19.48
CA GLU A 152 -24.73 10.93 -18.16
C GLU A 152 -23.97 10.16 -17.07
N ASP A 153 -23.92 8.82 -17.12
CA ASP A 153 -23.14 8.00 -16.19
C ASP A 153 -21.65 8.36 -16.28
N LEU A 154 -21.10 8.41 -17.50
CA LEU A 154 -19.69 8.75 -17.72
C LEU A 154 -19.36 10.16 -17.20
N ARG A 155 -20.22 11.16 -17.42
CA ARG A 155 -20.01 12.53 -16.91
C ARG A 155 -20.09 12.66 -15.39
N ARG A 156 -20.70 11.70 -14.68
CA ARG A 156 -20.80 11.64 -13.22
C ARG A 156 -19.65 10.86 -12.56
N ARG A 157 -18.77 10.24 -13.35
CA ARG A 157 -17.58 9.53 -12.82
C ARG A 157 -16.58 10.52 -12.24
N ASP A 158 -15.56 10.00 -11.58
CA ASP A 158 -14.55 10.79 -10.88
C ASP A 158 -13.65 11.61 -11.85
N PHE A 159 -12.92 10.93 -12.74
CA PHE A 159 -11.93 11.53 -13.61
C PHE A 159 -12.20 11.18 -15.09
N THR A 160 -11.79 12.07 -15.98
CA THR A 160 -11.98 11.91 -17.45
C THR A 160 -11.40 10.60 -17.97
N ILE A 161 -10.23 10.19 -17.46
CA ILE A 161 -9.57 8.93 -17.84
C ILE A 161 -10.35 7.67 -17.40
N ASN A 162 -11.24 7.78 -16.42
CA ASN A 162 -12.16 6.72 -15.99
C ASN A 162 -13.59 6.92 -16.53
N ALA A 163 -13.82 7.98 -17.30
CA ALA A 163 -15.12 8.33 -17.86
C ALA A 163 -15.21 7.96 -19.34
N MET A 164 -14.65 6.82 -19.69
CA MET A 164 -14.69 6.20 -21.01
C MET A 164 -15.38 4.85 -20.93
N ALA A 165 -16.00 4.44 -22.03
CA ALA A 165 -16.62 3.13 -22.15
C ALA A 165 -16.30 2.49 -23.52
N LEU A 166 -16.35 1.16 -23.58
CA LEU A 166 -16.26 0.36 -24.79
C LEU A 166 -17.54 -0.44 -24.97
N THR A 167 -18.11 -0.44 -26.16
CA THR A 167 -19.08 -1.46 -26.53
C THR A 167 -18.40 -2.83 -26.54
N LEU A 168 -19.17 -3.92 -26.41
CA LEU A 168 -18.62 -5.28 -26.54
C LEU A 168 -18.05 -5.57 -27.95
N LYS A 169 -18.27 -4.64 -28.90
CA LYS A 169 -17.65 -4.67 -30.25
C LYS A 169 -16.34 -3.85 -30.31
N GLY A 170 -15.86 -3.28 -29.20
CA GLY A 170 -14.63 -2.49 -29.15
C GLY A 170 -14.77 -1.04 -29.61
N VAL A 171 -15.98 -0.50 -29.79
CA VAL A 171 -16.18 0.92 -30.15
C VAL A 171 -16.05 1.78 -28.90
N LEU A 172 -15.13 2.75 -28.93
CA LEU A 172 -14.85 3.63 -27.80
C LEU A 172 -15.83 4.82 -27.75
N ILE A 173 -16.34 5.07 -26.55
CA ILE A 173 -17.24 6.17 -26.21
C ILE A 173 -16.55 7.03 -25.16
N ASP A 174 -16.24 8.28 -25.50
CA ASP A 174 -15.48 9.22 -24.67
C ASP A 174 -16.13 10.63 -24.70
N PRO A 175 -17.17 10.87 -23.90
CA PRO A 175 -17.86 12.16 -23.89
C PRO A 175 -17.12 13.24 -23.11
N THR A 176 -16.06 12.90 -22.37
CA THR A 176 -15.34 13.81 -21.47
C THR A 176 -13.94 14.19 -21.97
N GLY A 177 -13.41 13.51 -22.98
CA GLY A 177 -12.06 13.70 -23.50
C GLY A 177 -11.00 12.94 -22.70
N GLY A 178 -11.38 11.79 -22.15
CA GLY A 178 -10.49 10.94 -21.36
C GLY A 178 -9.26 10.44 -22.12
N GLN A 179 -9.40 10.14 -23.44
CA GLN A 179 -8.26 9.78 -24.30
C GLN A 179 -7.21 10.91 -24.38
N ALA A 180 -7.65 12.14 -24.47
CA ALA A 180 -6.75 13.30 -24.52
C ALA A 180 -5.97 13.43 -23.22
N ASP A 181 -6.67 13.32 -22.08
CA ASP A 181 -6.05 13.41 -20.77
C ASP A 181 -5.15 12.20 -20.49
N LEU A 182 -5.53 11.00 -20.96
CA LEU A 182 -4.71 9.80 -20.87
C LEU A 182 -3.38 9.97 -21.62
N ASN A 183 -3.44 10.49 -22.86
CA ASN A 183 -2.25 10.77 -23.65
C ASN A 183 -1.39 11.89 -23.04
N ALA A 184 -2.02 12.91 -22.47
CA ALA A 184 -1.34 14.00 -21.76
C ALA A 184 -0.88 13.62 -20.35
N ARG A 185 -1.15 12.39 -19.88
CA ARG A 185 -0.87 11.89 -18.53
C ARG A 185 -1.44 12.80 -17.44
N LEU A 186 -2.72 13.17 -17.57
CA LEU A 186 -3.41 14.07 -16.65
C LEU A 186 -4.55 13.36 -15.91
N ILE A 187 -4.66 13.64 -14.61
CA ILE A 187 -5.84 13.36 -13.81
C ILE A 187 -6.69 14.63 -13.79
N ARG A 188 -7.82 14.59 -14.46
CA ARG A 188 -8.78 15.70 -14.53
C ARG A 188 -10.15 15.24 -14.01
N MET A 189 -10.75 16.01 -13.11
CA MET A 189 -12.14 15.79 -12.67
C MET A 189 -13.11 15.94 -13.86
N THR A 190 -14.13 15.09 -13.93
CA THR A 190 -15.13 15.12 -15.01
C THR A 190 -15.99 16.39 -14.99
N ASN A 191 -16.26 16.91 -13.80
CA ASN A 191 -17.08 18.10 -13.58
C ASN A 191 -16.64 18.83 -12.30
N PRO A 192 -16.95 20.12 -12.12
CA PRO A 192 -16.55 20.92 -10.97
C PRO A 192 -17.13 20.47 -9.62
N SER A 193 -18.27 19.73 -9.62
CA SER A 193 -18.89 19.21 -8.39
C SER A 193 -18.32 17.87 -7.96
N SER A 194 -17.42 17.26 -8.72
CA SER A 194 -16.95 15.88 -8.53
C SER A 194 -16.52 15.57 -7.08
N PHE A 195 -15.74 16.46 -6.45
CA PHE A 195 -15.28 16.27 -5.07
C PHE A 195 -16.36 16.59 -4.03
N LYS A 196 -17.31 17.46 -4.35
CA LYS A 196 -18.47 17.73 -3.50
C LYS A 196 -19.46 16.57 -3.51
N ASP A 197 -19.65 15.95 -4.68
CA ASP A 197 -20.56 14.80 -4.85
C ASP A 197 -20.03 13.55 -4.14
N ASP A 198 -18.70 13.36 -4.11
CA ASP A 198 -18.04 12.27 -3.39
C ASP A 198 -16.62 12.70 -2.94
N PRO A 199 -16.45 13.12 -1.67
CA PRO A 199 -15.15 13.59 -1.18
C PRO A 199 -14.04 12.52 -1.14
N ALA A 200 -14.36 11.20 -1.17
CA ALA A 200 -13.33 10.17 -1.28
C ALA A 200 -12.50 10.29 -2.57
N ARG A 201 -13.04 10.93 -3.59
CA ARG A 201 -12.33 11.22 -4.85
C ARG A 201 -11.11 12.11 -4.66
N LEU A 202 -11.02 12.86 -3.55
CA LEU A 202 -9.83 13.63 -3.18
C LEU A 202 -8.61 12.72 -3.00
N LEU A 203 -8.73 11.65 -2.20
CA LEU A 203 -7.66 10.65 -2.03
C LEU A 203 -7.42 9.88 -3.32
N ARG A 204 -8.48 9.48 -4.01
CA ARG A 204 -8.41 8.75 -5.26
C ARG A 204 -7.66 9.53 -6.36
N ALA A 205 -7.80 10.87 -6.43
CA ALA A 205 -7.07 11.71 -7.37
C ALA A 205 -5.56 11.58 -7.18
N VAL A 206 -5.09 11.72 -5.93
CA VAL A 206 -3.67 11.61 -5.59
C VAL A 206 -3.17 10.17 -5.81
N ARG A 207 -3.94 9.17 -5.36
CA ARG A 207 -3.58 7.76 -5.56
C ARG A 207 -3.44 7.41 -7.03
N GLN A 208 -4.40 7.79 -7.88
CA GLN A 208 -4.32 7.49 -9.31
C GLN A 208 -3.19 8.26 -10.00
N ALA A 209 -2.95 9.53 -9.62
CA ALA A 209 -1.82 10.28 -10.13
C ALA A 209 -0.49 9.55 -9.83
N ASN A 210 -0.32 9.06 -8.61
CA ASN A 210 0.86 8.28 -8.22
C ASN A 210 0.94 6.94 -8.98
N ALA A 211 -0.15 6.16 -9.00
CA ALA A 211 -0.19 4.81 -9.60
C ALA A 211 0.04 4.79 -11.12
N LEU A 212 -0.38 5.85 -11.79
CA LEU A 212 -0.25 5.98 -13.24
C LEU A 212 0.97 6.82 -13.65
N HIS A 213 1.70 7.43 -12.70
CA HIS A 213 2.74 8.43 -12.94
C HIS A 213 2.22 9.61 -13.79
N PHE A 214 1.01 10.07 -13.44
CA PHE A 214 0.33 11.20 -14.07
C PHE A 214 0.37 12.42 -13.17
N HIS A 215 0.06 13.58 -13.74
CA HIS A 215 -0.05 14.83 -13.00
C HIS A 215 -1.52 15.20 -12.76
N LEU A 216 -1.79 15.89 -11.65
CA LEU A 216 -3.07 16.51 -11.44
C LEU A 216 -3.22 17.69 -12.40
N GLU A 217 -4.35 17.79 -13.09
CA GLU A 217 -4.65 18.98 -13.90
C GLU A 217 -4.85 20.17 -12.96
N THR A 218 -4.37 21.37 -13.37
CA THR A 218 -4.28 22.56 -12.50
C THR A 218 -5.60 22.91 -11.78
N ARG A 219 -6.73 22.90 -12.49
CA ARG A 219 -8.03 23.20 -11.86
C ARG A 219 -8.49 22.10 -10.91
N THR A 220 -8.17 20.86 -11.25
CA THR A 220 -8.44 19.69 -10.39
C THR A 220 -7.63 19.77 -9.11
N GLU A 221 -6.35 20.12 -9.18
CA GLU A 221 -5.49 20.32 -8.01
C GLU A 221 -5.97 21.51 -7.16
N MET A 222 -6.33 22.65 -7.77
CA MET A 222 -6.88 23.79 -7.04
C MET A 222 -8.18 23.42 -6.31
N ALA A 223 -9.09 22.71 -6.97
CA ALA A 223 -10.34 22.25 -6.38
C ALA A 223 -10.09 21.26 -5.23
N LEU A 224 -9.11 20.37 -5.38
CA LEU A 224 -8.69 19.41 -4.36
C LEU A 224 -8.17 20.13 -3.10
N ARG A 225 -7.25 21.08 -3.26
CA ARG A 225 -6.74 21.90 -2.14
C ARG A 225 -7.84 22.66 -1.42
N ALA A 226 -8.75 23.28 -2.17
CA ALA A 226 -9.86 24.07 -1.64
C ALA A 226 -10.87 23.21 -0.85
N GLN A 227 -11.00 21.94 -1.18
CA GLN A 227 -11.97 21.03 -0.59
C GLN A 227 -11.34 19.95 0.30
N ALA A 228 -10.04 20.04 0.62
CA ALA A 228 -9.32 19.00 1.38
C ALA A 228 -10.01 18.65 2.71
N LEU A 229 -10.56 19.64 3.42
CA LEU A 229 -11.28 19.41 4.68
C LEU A 229 -12.50 18.49 4.52
N SER A 230 -13.15 18.48 3.36
CA SER A 230 -14.33 17.63 3.15
C SER A 230 -14.04 16.13 3.23
N ILE A 231 -12.77 15.71 3.18
CA ILE A 231 -12.38 14.31 3.37
C ILE A 231 -12.83 13.77 4.74
N THR A 232 -12.97 14.64 5.74
CA THR A 232 -13.42 14.26 7.09
C THR A 232 -14.88 13.79 7.14
N THR A 233 -15.66 14.02 6.09
CA THR A 233 -17.04 13.52 5.97
C THR A 233 -17.13 12.13 5.38
N VAL A 234 -16.01 11.58 4.87
CA VAL A 234 -15.94 10.23 4.32
C VAL A 234 -15.83 9.21 5.44
N THR A 235 -16.46 8.04 5.28
CA THR A 235 -16.36 6.97 6.27
C THR A 235 -14.91 6.47 6.42
N ALA A 236 -14.58 6.05 7.62
CA ALA A 236 -13.22 5.62 7.97
C ALA A 236 -12.73 4.44 7.11
N GLU A 237 -13.65 3.53 6.79
CA GLU A 237 -13.35 2.36 5.93
C GLU A 237 -12.93 2.79 4.52
N ARG A 238 -13.64 3.75 3.92
CA ARG A 238 -13.29 4.25 2.58
C ARG A 238 -11.96 5.00 2.59
N ILE A 239 -11.67 5.77 3.64
CA ILE A 239 -10.36 6.43 3.81
C ILE A 239 -9.27 5.38 3.95
N ARG A 240 -9.48 4.37 4.81
CA ARG A 240 -8.55 3.24 4.99
C ARG A 240 -8.23 2.56 3.67
N ASP A 241 -9.26 2.23 2.89
CA ASP A 241 -9.09 1.46 1.65
C ASP A 241 -8.31 2.26 0.59
N GLU A 242 -8.58 3.56 0.43
CA GLU A 242 -7.78 4.43 -0.47
C GLU A 242 -6.33 4.58 0.02
N LEU A 243 -6.08 4.62 1.35
CA LEU A 243 -4.73 4.66 1.92
C LEU A 243 -3.99 3.31 1.78
N LEU A 244 -4.70 2.18 1.95
CA LEU A 244 -4.14 0.84 1.69
C LEU A 244 -3.68 0.73 0.23
N ASP A 245 -4.53 1.11 -0.70
CA ASP A 245 -4.18 1.10 -2.12
C ASP A 245 -3.05 2.08 -2.46
N MET A 246 -2.98 3.24 -1.78
CA MET A 246 -1.87 4.18 -1.91
C MET A 246 -0.54 3.53 -1.52
N LEU A 247 -0.51 2.84 -0.37
CA LEU A 247 0.69 2.16 0.11
C LEU A 247 1.05 0.91 -0.72
N ARG A 248 0.08 0.26 -1.35
CA ARG A 248 0.34 -0.83 -2.32
C ARG A 248 1.01 -0.33 -3.59
N THR A 249 0.72 0.90 -3.98
CA THR A 249 1.31 1.54 -5.16
C THR A 249 2.77 1.89 -4.93
N VAL A 250 3.64 1.54 -5.88
CA VAL A 250 5.07 1.90 -5.85
C VAL A 250 5.32 3.04 -6.84
N PRO A 251 5.97 4.13 -6.43
CA PRO A 251 6.53 4.43 -5.11
C PRO A 251 5.50 5.09 -4.16
N ALA A 252 5.18 4.45 -3.04
CA ALA A 252 4.20 4.96 -2.08
C ALA A 252 4.63 6.28 -1.41
N ALA A 253 5.91 6.47 -1.18
CA ALA A 253 6.45 7.69 -0.57
C ALA A 253 6.09 8.95 -1.37
N HIS A 254 6.08 8.88 -2.71
CA HIS A 254 5.66 9.99 -3.56
C HIS A 254 4.17 10.31 -3.41
N GLY A 255 3.32 9.28 -3.32
CA GLY A 255 1.89 9.45 -3.07
C GLY A 255 1.61 10.08 -1.71
N LEU A 256 2.31 9.64 -0.66
CA LEU A 256 2.20 10.22 0.68
C LEU A 256 2.70 11.68 0.71
N GLN A 257 3.79 12.00 0.03
CA GLN A 257 4.25 13.38 -0.12
C GLN A 257 3.22 14.23 -0.87
N ALA A 258 2.66 13.72 -1.94
CA ALA A 258 1.62 14.42 -2.69
C ALA A 258 0.37 14.69 -1.83
N LEU A 259 -0.03 13.77 -0.93
CA LEU A 259 -1.08 14.03 0.06
C LEU A 259 -0.72 15.20 0.99
N ALA A 260 0.55 15.28 1.42
CA ALA A 260 1.02 16.40 2.25
C ALA A 260 0.99 17.73 1.47
N ASP A 261 1.47 17.72 0.23
CA ASP A 261 1.57 18.89 -0.63
C ASP A 261 0.19 19.52 -0.92
N VAL A 262 -0.84 18.69 -1.05
CA VAL A 262 -2.22 19.15 -1.31
C VAL A 262 -3.05 19.36 -0.03
N GLY A 263 -2.47 19.14 1.15
CA GLY A 263 -3.12 19.38 2.44
C GLY A 263 -4.04 18.25 2.94
N LEU A 264 -4.11 17.11 2.25
CA LEU A 264 -4.94 15.96 2.66
C LEU A 264 -4.32 15.19 3.83
N LEU A 265 -2.98 15.08 3.89
CA LEU A 265 -2.29 14.26 4.89
C LEU A 265 -2.65 14.67 6.32
N SER A 266 -2.79 15.96 6.59
CA SER A 266 -3.15 16.50 7.91
C SER A 266 -4.54 16.07 8.39
N HIS A 267 -5.44 15.73 7.49
CA HIS A 267 -6.80 15.30 7.81
C HIS A 267 -6.94 13.79 7.95
N VAL A 268 -6.12 13.01 7.22
CA VAL A 268 -6.25 11.54 7.22
C VAL A 268 -5.20 10.86 8.11
N LEU A 269 -3.98 11.40 8.18
CA LEU A 269 -2.86 10.88 8.98
C LEU A 269 -2.12 12.05 9.65
N PRO A 270 -2.75 12.78 10.58
CA PRO A 270 -2.18 13.96 11.24
C PRO A 270 -0.88 13.65 11.99
N GLU A 271 -0.70 12.42 12.51
CA GLU A 271 0.53 11.98 13.18
C GLU A 271 1.72 11.99 12.22
N ILE A 272 1.52 11.59 10.97
CA ILE A 272 2.56 11.60 9.94
C ILE A 272 2.86 13.05 9.51
N GLN A 273 1.83 13.88 9.37
CA GLN A 273 2.02 15.30 9.06
C GLN A 273 2.80 16.03 10.17
N ALA A 274 2.54 15.70 11.44
CA ALA A 274 3.22 16.33 12.58
C ALA A 274 4.74 16.05 12.61
N LEU A 275 5.20 14.93 12.02
CA LEU A 275 6.62 14.60 11.89
C LEU A 275 7.42 15.63 11.09
N GLN A 276 6.77 16.44 10.25
CA GLN A 276 7.42 17.53 9.50
C GLN A 276 8.09 18.56 10.42
N ALA A 277 7.49 18.82 11.59
CA ALA A 277 8.03 19.74 12.58
C ALA A 277 9.14 19.13 13.46
N VAL A 278 9.30 17.81 13.43
CA VAL A 278 10.28 17.11 14.27
C VAL A 278 11.65 17.11 13.59
N LYS A 279 12.51 18.01 14.05
CA LYS A 279 13.91 18.10 13.57
C LYS A 279 14.75 16.95 14.15
N GLN A 280 15.60 16.38 13.33
CA GLN A 280 16.58 15.36 13.69
C GLN A 280 17.99 15.88 13.50
N SER A 281 18.92 15.42 14.37
CA SER A 281 20.36 15.69 14.28
C SER A 281 21.11 14.41 13.88
N ALA A 282 22.41 14.53 13.62
CA ALA A 282 23.24 13.34 13.39
C ALA A 282 23.00 12.26 14.46
N PRO A 283 22.93 10.97 14.07
CA PRO A 283 23.40 10.42 12.80
C PRO A 283 22.37 10.40 11.65
N HIS A 284 21.16 10.96 11.85
CA HIS A 284 20.12 10.93 10.83
C HIS A 284 20.54 11.70 9.57
N TYR A 285 20.38 11.07 8.41
CA TYR A 285 20.67 11.68 7.12
C TYR A 285 19.69 12.81 6.77
N TYR A 286 18.41 12.62 7.11
CA TYR A 286 17.36 13.60 6.86
C TYR A 286 17.15 14.54 8.05
N ALA A 287 16.94 15.82 7.74
CA ALA A 287 16.80 16.86 8.76
C ALA A 287 15.47 16.82 9.54
N ASN A 288 14.42 16.21 8.98
CA ASN A 288 13.14 16.04 9.65
C ASN A 288 12.64 14.60 9.61
N SER A 289 11.78 14.25 10.58
CA SER A 289 11.31 12.87 10.75
C SER A 289 10.31 12.45 9.67
N GLN A 290 9.56 13.37 9.04
CA GLN A 290 8.63 13.00 7.97
C GLN A 290 9.38 12.48 6.74
N VAL A 291 10.40 13.19 6.27
CA VAL A 291 11.21 12.74 5.12
C VAL A 291 11.94 11.43 5.44
N HIS A 292 12.44 11.28 6.67
CA HIS A 292 13.01 10.01 7.14
C HIS A 292 11.99 8.87 7.08
N THR A 293 10.75 9.11 7.54
CA THR A 293 9.67 8.11 7.50
C THR A 293 9.33 7.70 6.07
N LEU A 294 9.23 8.67 5.14
CA LEU A 294 9.03 8.37 3.72
C LEU A 294 10.20 7.58 3.12
N ALA A 295 11.42 7.87 3.56
CA ALA A 295 12.61 7.11 3.17
C ALA A 295 12.57 5.66 3.70
N ALA A 296 12.07 5.44 4.92
CA ALA A 296 11.90 4.09 5.47
C ALA A 296 10.84 3.30 4.68
N VAL A 297 9.72 3.94 4.28
CA VAL A 297 8.71 3.31 3.40
C VAL A 297 9.33 2.93 2.06
N SER A 298 10.08 3.83 1.40
CA SER A 298 10.76 3.53 0.13
C SER A 298 11.82 2.44 0.28
N ALA A 299 12.53 2.38 1.41
CA ALA A 299 13.50 1.32 1.68
C ALA A 299 12.80 -0.05 1.82
N VAL A 300 11.65 -0.12 2.51
CA VAL A 300 10.82 -1.33 2.55
C VAL A 300 10.41 -1.76 1.15
N GLU A 301 9.95 -0.83 0.30
CA GLU A 301 9.60 -1.14 -1.10
C GLU A 301 10.79 -1.72 -1.88
N GLY A 302 11.96 -1.10 -1.72
CA GLY A 302 13.18 -1.60 -2.33
C GLY A 302 13.56 -3.02 -1.87
N ILE A 303 13.36 -3.34 -0.59
CA ILE A 303 13.55 -4.70 -0.05
C ILE A 303 12.54 -5.68 -0.67
N LEU A 304 11.27 -5.30 -0.77
CA LEU A 304 10.24 -6.15 -1.37
C LEU A 304 10.51 -6.43 -2.85
N VAL A 305 10.92 -5.42 -3.62
CA VAL A 305 11.33 -5.53 -5.03
C VAL A 305 12.55 -6.45 -5.17
N LEU A 306 13.56 -6.27 -4.30
CA LEU A 306 14.75 -7.14 -4.26
C LEU A 306 14.38 -8.61 -4.06
N LEU A 307 13.49 -8.89 -3.10
CA LEU A 307 13.03 -10.25 -2.80
C LEU A 307 12.26 -10.87 -3.95
N LYS A 308 11.50 -10.09 -4.73
CA LYS A 308 10.77 -10.56 -5.91
C LYS A 308 11.67 -10.80 -7.13
N GLY A 309 12.93 -10.38 -7.07
CA GLY A 309 13.86 -10.45 -8.21
C GLY A 309 13.52 -9.45 -9.32
N GLU A 310 12.75 -8.44 -9.03
CA GLU A 310 12.38 -7.37 -9.95
C GLU A 310 13.50 -6.31 -10.02
N ALA A 311 13.58 -5.58 -11.14
CA ALA A 311 14.49 -4.47 -11.26
C ALA A 311 14.09 -3.35 -10.28
N ARG A 312 15.02 -2.94 -9.42
CA ARG A 312 14.78 -1.82 -8.51
C ARG A 312 14.40 -0.57 -9.31
N PRO A 313 13.49 0.28 -8.81
CA PRO A 313 13.33 1.61 -9.31
C PRO A 313 14.71 2.30 -9.37
N SER A 314 14.97 3.04 -10.43
CA SER A 314 16.31 3.62 -10.67
C SER A 314 16.78 4.43 -9.46
N SER A 315 18.10 4.59 -9.32
CA SER A 315 18.79 5.36 -8.26
C SER A 315 18.40 6.86 -8.17
N THR A 316 17.44 7.29 -8.96
CA THR A 316 16.79 8.60 -8.90
C THR A 316 15.69 8.69 -7.84
N ASP A 317 15.40 7.60 -7.11
CA ASP A 317 14.50 7.68 -5.96
C ASP A 317 15.14 8.57 -4.89
N THR A 318 14.57 9.76 -4.74
CA THR A 318 15.03 10.85 -3.88
C THR A 318 15.05 10.43 -2.40
N TYR A 319 14.28 9.39 -2.04
CA TYR A 319 14.09 8.99 -0.66
C TYR A 319 15.08 7.94 -0.14
N VAL A 320 15.79 7.21 -1.00
CA VAL A 320 16.76 6.19 -0.50
C VAL A 320 18.14 6.38 -1.17
N PRO A 321 18.89 7.41 -0.78
CA PRO A 321 20.22 7.66 -1.34
C PRO A 321 21.28 6.69 -0.81
N THR A 322 20.90 5.46 -0.53
CA THR A 322 21.78 4.41 -0.01
C THR A 322 22.74 3.94 -1.10
N PRO A 323 24.04 3.81 -0.80
CA PRO A 323 25.02 3.37 -1.79
C PRO A 323 24.71 1.98 -2.38
N ASN A 324 25.04 1.76 -3.66
CA ASN A 324 24.79 0.48 -4.33
C ASN A 324 25.40 -0.72 -3.60
N TRP A 325 26.62 -0.58 -3.08
CA TRP A 325 27.26 -1.64 -2.31
C TRP A 325 26.44 -2.11 -1.10
N ALA A 326 25.63 -1.22 -0.51
CA ALA A 326 24.80 -1.59 0.64
C ALA A 326 23.60 -2.47 0.21
N TRP A 327 23.04 -2.21 -0.95
CA TRP A 327 22.00 -3.04 -1.56
C TRP A 327 22.54 -4.41 -2.00
N GLU A 328 23.75 -4.46 -2.54
CA GLU A 328 24.44 -5.71 -2.91
C GLU A 328 24.63 -6.58 -1.66
N ARG A 329 25.12 -5.99 -0.57
CA ARG A 329 25.28 -6.71 0.70
C ARG A 329 23.96 -7.13 1.34
N LEU A 330 22.92 -6.33 1.16
CA LEU A 330 21.57 -6.69 1.58
C LEU A 330 21.06 -7.92 0.80
N ALA A 331 21.25 -7.91 -0.51
CA ALA A 331 20.90 -9.04 -1.36
C ALA A 331 21.64 -10.32 -0.92
N GLU A 332 22.95 -10.26 -0.72
CA GLU A 332 23.74 -11.40 -0.21
C GLU A 332 23.19 -11.95 1.11
N ALA A 333 22.66 -11.09 1.99
CA ALA A 333 22.13 -11.48 3.29
C ALA A 333 20.71 -12.04 3.23
N LEU A 334 19.87 -11.54 2.33
CA LEU A 334 18.44 -11.90 2.25
C LEU A 334 18.14 -13.04 1.27
N LEU A 335 18.84 -13.11 0.13
CA LEU A 335 18.55 -14.10 -0.91
C LEU A 335 18.64 -15.56 -0.45
N PRO A 336 19.50 -15.95 0.52
CA PRO A 336 19.45 -17.31 1.08
C PRO A 336 18.10 -17.68 1.72
N PHE A 337 17.30 -16.68 2.13
CA PHE A 337 15.99 -16.84 2.75
C PHE A 337 14.83 -16.41 1.84
N GLN A 338 15.10 -16.09 0.56
CA GLN A 338 14.15 -15.45 -0.36
C GLN A 338 12.78 -16.15 -0.38
N ALA A 339 12.75 -17.44 -0.64
CA ALA A 339 11.49 -18.19 -0.75
C ALA A 339 10.70 -18.18 0.57
N ALA A 340 11.39 -18.32 1.71
CA ALA A 340 10.77 -18.28 3.03
C ALA A 340 10.25 -16.88 3.39
N LEU A 341 11.02 -15.83 3.05
CA LEU A 341 10.63 -14.44 3.25
C LEU A 341 9.42 -14.07 2.39
N LEU A 342 9.41 -14.44 1.11
CA LEU A 342 8.27 -14.20 0.22
C LEU A 342 7.02 -14.92 0.74
N LYS A 343 7.13 -16.20 1.10
CA LYS A 343 6.02 -16.94 1.71
C LYS A 343 5.49 -16.24 2.95
N TYR A 344 6.37 -15.85 3.88
CA TYR A 344 5.99 -15.13 5.10
C TYR A 344 5.28 -13.80 4.80
N LEU A 345 5.78 -13.04 3.84
CA LEU A 345 5.25 -11.73 3.47
C LEU A 345 3.91 -11.82 2.74
N ASP A 346 3.68 -12.87 1.97
CA ASP A 346 2.42 -13.12 1.25
C ASP A 346 1.33 -13.69 2.17
N GLU A 347 1.69 -14.27 3.32
CA GLU A 347 0.71 -14.77 4.29
C GLU A 347 -0.13 -13.62 4.85
N PRO A 348 -1.49 -13.73 4.77
CA PRO A 348 -2.36 -12.69 5.30
C PRO A 348 -2.45 -12.77 6.83
N VAL A 349 -2.40 -11.61 7.49
CA VAL A 349 -2.68 -11.49 8.94
C VAL A 349 -4.19 -11.60 9.21
N ASN A 350 -4.99 -11.16 8.24
CA ASN A 350 -6.43 -11.40 8.12
C ASN A 350 -6.74 -11.65 6.64
N ALA A 351 -8.00 -11.96 6.29
CA ALA A 351 -8.39 -12.43 4.95
C ALA A 351 -7.89 -11.56 3.77
N GLU A 352 -7.55 -10.29 3.98
CA GLU A 352 -7.30 -9.33 2.89
C GLU A 352 -5.97 -8.55 3.01
N MET A 353 -5.21 -8.72 4.11
CA MET A 353 -4.02 -7.90 4.39
C MET A 353 -2.76 -8.76 4.55
N PRO A 354 -1.97 -8.93 3.47
CA PRO A 354 -0.68 -9.60 3.54
C PRO A 354 0.29 -8.86 4.49
N ARG A 355 1.20 -9.61 5.11
CA ARG A 355 2.24 -9.01 5.97
C ARG A 355 3.10 -7.97 5.24
N ALA A 356 3.30 -8.13 3.93
CA ALA A 356 4.01 -7.15 3.11
C ALA A 356 3.34 -5.76 3.13
N ASP A 357 2.00 -5.69 3.06
CA ASP A 357 1.26 -4.44 3.13
C ASP A 357 1.39 -3.82 4.54
N LEU A 358 1.23 -4.64 5.58
CA LEU A 358 1.32 -4.19 6.96
C LEU A 358 2.74 -3.75 7.35
N LEU A 359 3.78 -4.30 6.73
CA LEU A 359 5.16 -3.85 6.90
C LEU A 359 5.35 -2.40 6.43
N LYS A 360 4.71 -1.99 5.33
CA LYS A 360 4.73 -0.60 4.87
C LYS A 360 4.02 0.34 5.86
N TRP A 361 2.91 -0.11 6.46
CA TRP A 361 2.25 0.62 7.54
C TRP A 361 3.15 0.74 8.77
N GLY A 362 3.84 -0.33 9.16
CA GLY A 362 4.85 -0.28 10.21
C GLY A 362 5.95 0.74 9.93
N ALA A 363 6.46 0.79 8.70
CA ALA A 363 7.44 1.79 8.28
C ALA A 363 6.89 3.22 8.30
N LEU A 364 5.62 3.41 7.95
CA LEU A 364 4.98 4.72 7.99
C LEU A 364 4.80 5.24 9.43
N PHE A 365 4.54 4.36 10.39
CA PHE A 365 4.24 4.75 11.77
C PHE A 365 5.40 4.59 12.76
N HIS A 366 6.54 3.98 12.38
CA HIS A 366 7.59 3.58 13.33
C HIS A 366 8.08 4.73 14.23
N ASP A 367 8.10 5.93 13.72
CA ASP A 367 8.67 7.12 14.37
C ASP A 367 7.63 8.15 14.86
N VAL A 368 6.32 7.88 14.77
CA VAL A 368 5.28 8.88 15.13
C VAL A 368 5.36 9.34 16.57
N GLY A 369 5.83 8.50 17.49
CA GLY A 369 6.02 8.86 18.88
C GLY A 369 7.12 9.91 19.15
N LYS A 370 7.95 10.26 18.15
CA LYS A 370 8.94 11.32 18.26
C LYS A 370 8.32 12.70 18.49
N THR A 371 7.07 12.90 18.05
CA THR A 371 6.34 14.15 18.28
C THR A 371 6.10 14.42 19.75
N GLU A 372 5.81 13.39 20.54
CA GLU A 372 5.44 13.47 21.95
C GLU A 372 6.65 13.35 22.90
N THR A 373 7.69 12.62 22.46
CA THR A 373 8.83 12.26 23.32
C THR A 373 10.07 13.11 23.10
N ARG A 374 9.94 14.18 22.29
CA ARG A 374 11.06 15.08 22.00
C ARG A 374 11.54 15.81 23.25
N THR A 375 12.80 15.62 23.59
CA THR A 375 13.50 16.36 24.67
C THR A 375 14.82 16.93 24.15
N VAL A 376 15.29 18.03 24.72
CA VAL A 376 16.61 18.60 24.41
C VAL A 376 17.46 18.45 25.66
N GLY A 377 18.58 17.71 25.52
CA GLY A 377 19.52 17.51 26.60
C GLY A 377 20.35 18.76 26.91
N ASN A 378 21.08 18.75 28.01
CA ASN A 378 21.98 19.83 28.42
C ASN A 378 23.13 20.07 27.40
N ASP A 379 23.41 19.09 26.56
CA ASP A 379 24.37 19.15 25.45
C ASP A 379 23.80 19.76 24.16
N GLY A 380 22.54 20.25 24.20
CA GLY A 380 21.80 20.78 23.06
C GLY A 380 21.32 19.72 22.06
N ARG A 381 21.53 18.44 22.32
CA ARG A 381 21.08 17.37 21.44
C ARG A 381 19.64 17.01 21.70
N THR A 382 18.93 16.67 20.62
CA THR A 382 17.55 16.19 20.70
C THR A 382 17.55 14.70 20.96
N HIS A 383 16.73 14.27 21.92
CA HIS A 383 16.50 12.88 22.29
C HIS A 383 15.01 12.55 22.18
N PHE A 384 14.70 11.26 21.95
CA PHE A 384 13.35 10.75 21.77
C PHE A 384 13.14 9.46 22.59
N TYR A 385 13.49 9.53 23.89
CA TYR A 385 13.37 8.36 24.75
C TYR A 385 11.93 7.87 24.86
N GLY A 386 11.72 6.56 24.61
CA GLY A 386 10.40 5.95 24.70
C GLY A 386 9.50 6.17 23.48
N HIS A 387 10.00 6.77 22.40
CA HIS A 387 9.18 7.05 21.20
C HIS A 387 8.56 5.79 20.57
N ALA A 388 9.23 4.64 20.62
CA ALA A 388 8.68 3.40 20.10
C ALA A 388 7.41 2.96 20.84
N LYS A 389 7.39 3.09 22.18
CA LYS A 389 6.22 2.76 23.01
C LYS A 389 5.10 3.79 22.85
N SER A 390 5.43 5.09 22.89
CA SER A 390 4.45 6.16 22.63
C SER A 390 3.89 6.06 21.21
N GLY A 391 4.76 5.80 20.22
CA GLY A 391 4.37 5.62 18.83
C GLY A 391 3.44 4.42 18.62
N ALA A 392 3.67 3.31 19.31
CA ALA A 392 2.77 2.15 19.25
C ALA A 392 1.35 2.52 19.73
N TYR A 393 1.23 3.26 20.83
CA TYR A 393 -0.07 3.73 21.35
C TYR A 393 -0.77 4.68 20.37
N SER A 394 -0.05 5.68 19.83
CA SER A 394 -0.60 6.62 18.86
C SER A 394 -1.02 5.91 17.57
N THR A 395 -0.25 4.89 17.15
CA THR A 395 -0.56 4.02 16.00
C THR A 395 -1.84 3.23 16.23
N GLU A 396 -1.99 2.58 17.38
CA GLU A 396 -3.19 1.82 17.77
C GLU A 396 -4.42 2.72 17.67
N THR A 397 -4.39 3.88 18.31
CA THR A 397 -5.48 4.87 18.28
C THR A 397 -5.87 5.28 16.86
N ARG A 398 -4.87 5.53 15.98
CA ARG A 398 -5.14 5.92 14.59
C ARG A 398 -5.73 4.78 13.77
N LEU A 399 -5.20 3.58 13.90
CA LEU A 399 -5.67 2.42 13.15
C LEU A 399 -7.07 1.98 13.59
N GLU A 400 -7.41 2.10 14.88
CA GLU A 400 -8.78 1.91 15.38
C GLU A 400 -9.74 2.93 14.77
N ALA A 401 -9.34 4.21 14.75
CA ALA A 401 -10.14 5.26 14.12
C ALA A 401 -10.36 5.02 12.61
N LEU A 402 -9.39 4.41 11.93
CA LEU A 402 -9.48 4.00 10.52
C LEU A 402 -10.17 2.62 10.34
N ARG A 403 -10.69 2.01 11.41
CA ARG A 403 -11.39 0.73 11.36
C ARG A 403 -10.55 -0.43 10.78
N PHE A 404 -9.27 -0.48 11.14
CA PHE A 404 -8.45 -1.64 10.85
C PHE A 404 -8.90 -2.84 11.68
N PRO A 405 -8.77 -4.09 11.16
CA PRO A 405 -8.99 -5.30 11.93
C PRO A 405 -7.99 -5.43 13.10
N GLY A 406 -8.45 -5.90 14.26
CA GLY A 406 -7.62 -6.00 15.47
C GLY A 406 -6.30 -6.75 15.30
N LYS A 407 -6.27 -7.84 14.50
CA LYS A 407 -5.01 -8.55 14.20
C LYS A 407 -4.02 -7.69 13.41
N ALA A 408 -4.49 -6.89 12.44
CA ALA A 408 -3.64 -5.98 11.69
C ALA A 408 -3.11 -4.86 12.59
N ILE A 409 -3.95 -4.31 13.48
CA ILE A 409 -3.54 -3.33 14.48
C ILE A 409 -2.43 -3.91 15.36
N ALA A 410 -2.63 -5.09 15.96
CA ALA A 410 -1.64 -5.75 16.81
C ALA A 410 -0.32 -6.00 16.07
N PHE A 411 -0.37 -6.41 14.81
CA PHE A 411 0.83 -6.62 13.99
C PHE A 411 1.59 -5.31 13.76
N ILE A 412 0.91 -4.24 13.32
CA ILE A 412 1.55 -2.94 13.03
C ILE A 412 2.08 -2.30 14.31
N THR A 413 1.33 -2.34 15.42
CA THR A 413 1.79 -1.77 16.70
C THR A 413 3.00 -2.51 17.25
N THR A 414 3.10 -3.82 17.05
CA THR A 414 4.31 -4.60 17.37
C THR A 414 5.50 -4.16 16.51
N LEU A 415 5.30 -3.91 15.21
CA LEU A 415 6.36 -3.36 14.35
C LEU A 415 6.89 -2.04 14.91
N VAL A 416 5.98 -1.14 15.29
CA VAL A 416 6.34 0.17 15.85
C VAL A 416 7.02 0.04 17.21
N ALA A 417 6.52 -0.79 18.11
CA ALA A 417 7.10 -0.99 19.45
C ALA A 417 8.51 -1.57 19.40
N GLU A 418 8.78 -2.50 18.47
CA GLU A 418 9.99 -3.31 18.44
C GLU A 418 11.02 -2.87 17.38
N HIS A 419 10.74 -1.84 16.54
CA HIS A 419 11.60 -1.46 15.41
C HIS A 419 13.06 -1.15 15.81
N MET A 420 13.27 -0.57 16.99
CA MET A 420 14.60 -0.22 17.50
C MET A 420 15.44 -1.42 17.97
N ARG A 421 14.83 -2.59 18.14
CA ARG A 421 15.45 -3.70 18.85
C ARG A 421 16.68 -4.27 18.15
N LEU A 422 16.60 -4.46 16.84
CA LEU A 422 17.76 -4.90 16.05
C LEU A 422 18.85 -3.82 15.99
N ALA A 423 18.46 -2.54 15.86
CA ALA A 423 19.40 -1.43 15.77
C ALA A 423 20.29 -1.28 17.01
N THR A 424 19.83 -1.72 18.18
CA THR A 424 20.61 -1.66 19.42
C THR A 424 21.65 -2.80 19.55
N THR A 425 21.51 -3.87 18.75
CA THR A 425 22.33 -5.09 18.86
C THR A 425 23.57 -5.09 17.95
N TYR A 426 23.79 -4.06 17.11
CA TYR A 426 24.84 -4.09 16.08
C TYR A 426 26.28 -4.20 16.64
N LYS A 427 26.51 -3.84 17.89
CA LYS A 427 27.84 -3.89 18.52
C LYS A 427 28.32 -5.29 18.81
N GLU A 428 27.38 -6.22 19.08
CA GLU A 428 27.68 -7.56 19.52
C GLU A 428 27.09 -8.62 18.57
N LYS A 429 27.65 -9.83 18.62
CA LYS A 429 27.08 -10.97 17.91
C LYS A 429 25.81 -11.43 18.64
N LEU A 430 24.73 -11.59 17.90
CA LEU A 430 23.47 -12.05 18.47
C LEU A 430 23.60 -13.48 19.04
N THR A 431 23.21 -13.67 20.29
CA THR A 431 23.17 -14.98 20.95
C THR A 431 21.84 -15.69 20.68
N ARG A 432 21.78 -17.04 20.88
CA ARG A 432 20.53 -17.80 20.78
C ARG A 432 19.49 -17.29 21.80
N ARG A 433 19.91 -16.97 23.02
CA ARG A 433 19.07 -16.39 24.08
C ARG A 433 18.48 -15.05 23.66
N ALA A 434 19.27 -14.17 23.03
CA ALA A 434 18.79 -12.89 22.52
C ALA A 434 17.79 -13.06 21.35
N ALA A 435 18.01 -14.06 20.48
CA ALA A 435 17.07 -14.40 19.41
C ALA A 435 15.74 -14.93 19.96
N TYR A 436 15.76 -15.79 20.99
CA TYR A 436 14.56 -16.23 21.67
C TYR A 436 13.75 -15.07 22.25
N ARG A 437 14.40 -14.20 23.04
CA ARG A 437 13.75 -13.02 23.64
C ARG A 437 13.16 -12.10 22.55
N PHE A 438 13.87 -11.95 21.43
CA PHE A 438 13.40 -11.16 20.31
C PHE A 438 12.07 -11.71 19.76
N TYR A 439 12.02 -13.01 19.43
CA TYR A 439 10.81 -13.61 18.86
C TYR A 439 9.68 -13.82 19.88
N ARG A 440 10.00 -14.06 21.15
CA ARG A 440 9.03 -14.09 22.24
C ARG A 440 8.23 -12.78 22.30
N ASP A 441 8.92 -11.64 22.22
CA ASP A 441 8.32 -10.32 22.37
C ASP A 441 7.68 -9.82 21.06
N ALA A 442 8.33 -10.06 19.92
CA ALA A 442 7.84 -9.64 18.60
C ALA A 442 6.81 -10.61 17.97
N GLY A 443 6.69 -11.85 18.49
CA GLY A 443 5.72 -12.84 18.00
C GLY A 443 5.78 -13.05 16.48
N GLU A 444 4.60 -13.11 15.88
CA GLU A 444 4.42 -13.27 14.42
C GLU A 444 5.03 -12.14 13.59
N ALA A 445 5.15 -10.94 14.17
CA ALA A 445 5.72 -9.79 13.49
C ALA A 445 7.25 -9.79 13.43
N GLY A 446 7.92 -10.72 14.15
CA GLY A 446 9.37 -10.68 14.34
C GLY A 446 10.20 -10.61 13.07
N VAL A 447 9.85 -11.39 12.03
CA VAL A 447 10.54 -11.32 10.72
C VAL A 447 10.35 -9.94 10.07
N ALA A 448 9.14 -9.39 10.12
CA ALA A 448 8.85 -8.07 9.59
C ALA A 448 9.54 -6.95 10.40
N VAL A 449 9.70 -7.09 11.74
CA VAL A 449 10.50 -6.19 12.58
C VAL A 449 11.95 -6.15 12.10
N VAL A 450 12.54 -7.30 11.75
CA VAL A 450 13.92 -7.33 11.20
C VAL A 450 14.00 -6.58 9.88
N LEU A 451 13.05 -6.81 8.96
CA LEU A 451 13.01 -6.11 7.66
C LEU A 451 12.81 -4.61 7.84
N LEU A 452 11.92 -4.19 8.74
CA LEU A 452 11.72 -2.78 9.09
C LEU A 452 12.99 -2.14 9.64
N ALA A 453 13.68 -2.80 10.57
CA ALA A 453 14.92 -2.29 11.14
C ALA A 453 16.05 -2.13 10.10
N LEU A 454 16.10 -2.99 9.08
CA LEU A 454 17.03 -2.85 7.96
C LEU A 454 16.66 -1.63 7.10
N ALA A 455 15.39 -1.45 6.81
CA ALA A 455 14.87 -0.32 6.03
C ALA A 455 15.09 1.02 6.78
N ASP A 456 14.78 1.05 8.07
CA ASP A 456 15.04 2.21 8.94
C ASP A 456 16.53 2.57 8.99
N ALA A 457 17.42 1.59 9.15
CA ALA A 457 18.86 1.81 9.13
C ALA A 457 19.33 2.43 7.79
N MET A 458 18.78 2.01 6.66
CA MET A 458 19.06 2.60 5.36
C MET A 458 18.57 4.06 5.29
N ALA A 459 17.41 4.37 5.85
CA ALA A 459 16.87 5.72 5.93
C ALA A 459 17.63 6.61 6.91
N VAL A 460 18.02 6.09 8.10
CA VAL A 460 18.79 6.83 9.11
C VAL A 460 20.13 7.29 8.56
N TRP A 461 20.86 6.41 7.89
CA TRP A 461 22.24 6.72 7.47
C TRP A 461 22.36 7.16 6.01
N GLY A 462 21.44 6.77 5.13
CA GLY A 462 21.49 7.14 3.71
C GLY A 462 22.89 6.95 3.12
N ARG A 463 23.47 8.02 2.54
CA ARG A 463 24.84 8.01 1.98
C ARG A 463 25.94 7.87 3.06
N ASN A 464 25.61 8.15 4.32
CA ASN A 464 26.56 8.07 5.44
C ASN A 464 26.65 6.64 6.04
N LEU A 465 25.93 5.68 5.47
CA LEU A 465 26.01 4.28 5.89
C LEU A 465 27.42 3.74 5.70
N THR A 466 27.99 3.16 6.77
CA THR A 466 29.36 2.61 6.75
C THR A 466 29.33 1.08 6.64
N GLN A 467 30.32 0.51 5.93
CA GLN A 467 30.39 -0.94 5.75
C GLN A 467 30.44 -1.74 7.07
N PRO A 468 31.23 -1.36 8.11
CA PRO A 468 31.27 -2.11 9.36
C PRO A 468 29.92 -2.19 10.07
N ARG A 469 29.19 -1.07 10.14
CA ARG A 469 27.85 -1.02 10.75
C ARG A 469 26.86 -1.88 9.98
N TRP A 470 26.85 -1.74 8.66
CA TRP A 470 25.93 -2.49 7.81
C TRP A 470 26.16 -4.00 7.88
N ARG A 471 27.44 -4.43 7.80
CA ARG A 471 27.79 -5.85 7.96
C ARG A 471 27.38 -6.40 9.31
N ALA A 472 27.55 -5.65 10.39
CA ALA A 472 27.17 -6.09 11.73
C ALA A 472 25.64 -6.26 11.85
N LEU A 473 24.87 -5.31 11.29
CA LEU A 473 23.40 -5.37 11.28
C LEU A 473 22.89 -6.55 10.44
N LEU A 474 23.42 -6.72 9.23
CA LEU A 474 23.07 -7.82 8.33
C LEU A 474 23.42 -9.19 8.93
N ARG A 475 24.57 -9.31 9.60
CA ARG A 475 24.94 -10.54 10.32
C ARG A 475 23.91 -10.93 11.37
N ASN A 476 23.46 -9.97 12.18
CA ASN A 476 22.46 -10.19 13.22
C ASN A 476 21.06 -10.46 12.63
N ALA A 477 20.70 -9.76 11.56
CA ALA A 477 19.47 -10.05 10.81
C ALA A 477 19.46 -11.48 10.23
N ALA A 478 20.54 -11.90 9.58
CA ALA A 478 20.69 -13.26 9.06
C ALA A 478 20.66 -14.31 10.19
N ALA A 479 21.17 -14.01 11.39
CA ALA A 479 21.08 -14.90 12.54
C ALA A 479 19.62 -15.06 13.03
N LEU A 480 18.85 -13.96 13.04
CA LEU A 480 17.42 -13.99 13.36
C LEU A 480 16.63 -14.79 12.30
N PHE A 481 16.86 -14.56 11.01
CA PHE A 481 16.19 -15.33 9.97
C PHE A 481 16.50 -16.83 10.04
N ARG A 482 17.77 -17.21 10.32
CA ARG A 482 18.13 -18.61 10.56
C ARG A 482 17.40 -19.19 11.77
N ALA A 483 17.32 -18.46 12.87
CA ALA A 483 16.58 -18.90 14.04
C ALA A 483 15.10 -19.18 13.72
N TYR A 484 14.46 -18.29 12.96
CA TYR A 484 13.04 -18.39 12.62
C TYR A 484 12.74 -19.48 11.59
N PHE A 485 13.49 -19.51 10.47
CA PHE A 485 13.17 -20.37 9.34
C PHE A 485 13.83 -21.75 9.41
N GLU A 486 15.03 -21.86 9.99
CA GLU A 486 15.78 -23.11 10.00
C GLU A 486 15.71 -23.83 11.35
N ARG A 487 15.52 -23.09 12.47
CA ARG A 487 15.54 -23.64 13.84
C ARG A 487 14.38 -23.17 14.72
N PRO A 488 13.12 -23.17 14.21
CA PRO A 488 12.00 -22.62 14.97
C PRO A 488 11.76 -23.35 16.28
N THR A 489 11.84 -24.67 16.28
CA THR A 489 11.63 -25.53 17.48
C THR A 489 12.82 -25.56 18.45
N GLU A 490 13.99 -25.10 18.03
CA GLU A 490 15.16 -25.01 18.91
C GLU A 490 15.28 -23.65 19.59
N ILE A 491 14.94 -22.55 18.86
CA ILE A 491 15.26 -21.19 19.30
C ILE A 491 14.02 -20.34 19.49
N VAL A 492 13.04 -20.41 18.57
CA VAL A 492 11.89 -19.48 18.59
C VAL A 492 10.80 -19.96 19.53
N ALA A 493 10.43 -21.22 19.41
CA ALA A 493 9.37 -21.85 20.20
C ALA A 493 9.79 -23.29 20.60
N PRO A 494 10.78 -23.44 21.49
CA PRO A 494 11.17 -24.77 21.95
C PRO A 494 9.99 -25.46 22.67
N PRO A 495 9.74 -26.75 22.39
CA PRO A 495 8.70 -27.51 23.06
C PRO A 495 9.00 -27.54 24.57
N ALA A 496 7.96 -27.36 25.38
CA ALA A 496 8.11 -27.33 26.84
C ALA A 496 8.60 -28.68 27.36
N LEU A 497 9.76 -28.71 28.02
CA LEU A 497 10.29 -29.89 28.71
C LEU A 497 9.55 -30.16 30.00
N LEU A 498 9.11 -29.12 30.71
CA LEU A 498 8.27 -29.15 31.89
C LEU A 498 7.07 -28.22 31.72
N ASN A 499 5.97 -28.59 32.33
CA ASN A 499 4.75 -27.81 32.41
C ASN A 499 4.43 -27.41 33.86
N GLY A 500 3.32 -26.68 34.09
CA GLY A 500 2.94 -26.23 35.43
C GLY A 500 2.72 -27.40 36.45
N HIS A 501 2.19 -28.53 35.99
CA HIS A 501 1.99 -29.71 36.87
C HIS A 501 3.31 -30.32 37.28
N ASP A 502 4.28 -30.38 36.36
CA ASP A 502 5.63 -30.87 36.67
C ASP A 502 6.30 -29.98 37.73
N LEU A 503 6.13 -28.65 37.64
CA LEU A 503 6.67 -27.71 38.63
C LEU A 503 6.02 -27.85 39.99
N ILE A 504 4.72 -28.14 40.07
CA ILE A 504 4.03 -28.44 41.34
C ILE A 504 4.60 -29.70 41.94
N ALA A 505 4.80 -30.75 41.14
CA ALA A 505 5.40 -32.01 41.61
C ALA A 505 6.84 -31.82 42.13
N LEU A 506 7.56 -30.81 41.63
CA LEU A 506 8.89 -30.42 42.10
C LEU A 506 8.86 -29.46 43.32
N GLY A 507 7.68 -29.11 43.83
CA GLY A 507 7.52 -28.32 45.04
C GLY A 507 7.30 -26.82 44.82
N LEU A 508 7.03 -26.37 43.61
CA LEU A 508 6.62 -24.98 43.35
C LEU A 508 5.13 -24.78 43.69
N GLU A 509 4.83 -23.74 44.43
CA GLU A 509 3.45 -23.34 44.68
C GLU A 509 2.84 -22.64 43.45
N PRO A 510 1.53 -22.87 43.16
CA PRO A 510 0.82 -22.15 42.10
C PRO A 510 0.86 -20.63 42.33
N GLY A 511 1.35 -19.89 41.32
CA GLY A 511 1.42 -18.43 41.43
C GLY A 511 2.31 -17.80 40.37
N PRO A 512 2.53 -16.48 40.43
CA PRO A 512 3.32 -15.73 39.43
C PRO A 512 4.77 -16.23 39.28
N GLN A 513 5.33 -16.88 40.31
CA GLN A 513 6.67 -17.45 40.29
C GLN A 513 6.75 -18.63 39.31
N MET A 514 5.69 -19.44 39.21
CA MET A 514 5.63 -20.57 38.28
C MET A 514 5.77 -20.11 36.83
N GLY A 515 5.05 -19.02 36.43
CA GLY A 515 5.16 -18.46 35.10
C GLY A 515 6.58 -17.95 34.81
N ARG A 516 7.22 -17.29 35.79
CA ARG A 516 8.61 -16.83 35.68
C ARG A 516 9.59 -17.98 35.52
N THR A 517 9.44 -19.04 36.32
CA THR A 517 10.29 -20.22 36.23
C THR A 517 10.17 -20.92 34.89
N LEU A 518 8.94 -21.09 34.35
CA LEU A 518 8.73 -21.66 33.02
C LEU A 518 9.37 -20.81 31.93
N GLU A 519 9.31 -19.49 32.07
CA GLU A 519 9.91 -18.56 31.09
C GLU A 519 11.45 -18.66 31.14
N VAL A 520 12.06 -18.64 32.30
CA VAL A 520 13.53 -18.78 32.43
C VAL A 520 13.98 -20.14 31.90
N LEU A 521 13.21 -21.20 32.15
CA LEU A 521 13.48 -22.55 31.66
C LEU A 521 13.46 -22.58 30.11
N ARG A 522 12.43 -22.00 29.50
CA ARG A 522 12.33 -21.91 28.02
C ARG A 522 13.49 -21.10 27.41
N GLU A 523 13.88 -20.03 28.07
CA GLU A 523 15.02 -19.23 27.67
C GLU A 523 16.33 -20.02 27.71
N ALA A 524 16.56 -20.79 28.75
CA ALA A 524 17.72 -21.69 28.90
C ALA A 524 17.70 -22.83 27.86
N GLN A 525 16.50 -23.37 27.54
CA GLN A 525 16.33 -24.32 26.45
C GLN A 525 16.71 -23.71 25.08
N ALA A 526 16.18 -22.54 24.77
CA ALA A 526 16.49 -21.82 23.52
C ALA A 526 18.00 -21.49 23.44
N ALA A 527 18.65 -21.19 24.56
CA ALA A 527 20.09 -20.99 24.62
C ALA A 527 20.89 -22.29 24.35
N GLY A 528 20.26 -23.46 24.52
CA GLY A 528 20.88 -24.76 24.41
C GLY A 528 21.59 -25.21 25.68
N GLU A 529 21.31 -24.57 26.80
CA GLU A 529 21.85 -24.91 28.13
C GLU A 529 21.11 -26.08 28.77
N ILE A 530 19.83 -26.24 28.42
CA ILE A 530 18.95 -27.30 28.86
C ILE A 530 18.40 -28.00 27.62
N THR A 531 18.64 -29.30 27.51
CA THR A 531 18.24 -30.07 26.31
C THR A 531 17.36 -31.28 26.65
N THR A 532 17.37 -31.72 27.90
CA THR A 532 16.59 -32.88 28.35
C THR A 532 15.65 -32.51 29.49
N ARG A 533 14.64 -33.35 29.72
CA ARG A 533 13.73 -33.21 30.86
C ARG A 533 14.49 -33.27 32.19
N GLU A 534 15.49 -34.16 32.31
CA GLU A 534 16.32 -34.31 33.50
C GLU A 534 17.13 -33.05 33.81
N ASP A 535 17.71 -32.39 32.77
CA ASP A 535 18.40 -31.11 32.94
C ASP A 535 17.42 -30.02 33.42
N ALA A 536 16.20 -30.03 32.90
CA ALA A 536 15.16 -29.09 33.30
C ALA A 536 14.75 -29.26 34.77
N GLU A 537 14.59 -30.50 35.23
CA GLU A 537 14.27 -30.82 36.64
C GLU A 537 15.40 -30.38 37.56
N LYS A 538 16.66 -30.67 37.22
CA LYS A 538 17.84 -30.18 37.96
C LYS A 538 17.90 -28.67 38.05
N PHE A 539 17.62 -27.99 36.93
CA PHE A 539 17.61 -26.53 36.85
C PHE A 539 16.56 -25.93 37.80
N VAL A 540 15.35 -26.48 37.81
CA VAL A 540 14.26 -26.03 38.70
C VAL A 540 14.63 -26.28 40.16
N ALA A 541 15.17 -27.46 40.50
CA ALA A 541 15.60 -27.77 41.84
C ALA A 541 16.68 -26.81 42.36
N ALA A 542 17.68 -26.47 41.53
CA ALA A 542 18.70 -25.47 41.85
C ALA A 542 18.13 -24.07 42.10
N THR A 543 17.13 -23.68 41.28
CA THR A 543 16.45 -22.39 41.44
C THR A 543 15.64 -22.29 42.74
N LEU A 544 15.05 -23.41 43.20
CA LEU A 544 14.29 -23.49 44.43
C LEU A 544 15.17 -23.47 45.68
N THR A 545 16.38 -24.03 45.59
CA THR A 545 17.33 -24.09 46.72
C THR A 545 18.16 -22.84 46.90
N GLY A 546 17.97 -21.81 46.03
CA GLY A 546 18.70 -20.55 46.11
C GLY A 546 20.20 -20.65 45.77
N ALA A 547 20.64 -21.75 45.17
CA ALA A 547 21.98 -21.89 44.65
C ALA A 547 22.08 -21.09 43.33
N GLU A 548 22.70 -19.90 43.35
CA GLU A 548 23.05 -19.12 42.15
C GLU A 548 23.93 -19.99 41.24
N THR A 549 23.49 -20.19 40.02
CA THR A 549 24.32 -20.72 38.91
C THR A 549 24.89 -19.60 38.07
#